data_a0babb750258770037cd370a808ed95a
#
_entry.id   a0babb750258770037cd370a808ed95a
#
_cell.length_a   1.000
_cell.length_b   1.000
_cell.length_c   1.000
_cell.angle_alpha   90.00
_cell.angle_beta   90.00
_cell.angle_gamma   90.00
#
_symmetry.space_group_name_H-M   'P 1'
#
loop_
_entity.id
_entity.type
_entity.pdbx_description
1 polymer ?
#
loop_
_entity_poly.entity_id
_entity_poly.type
_entity_poly.pdbx_seq_one_letter_code
_entity_poly.pdbx_strand_id
1 'polypeptide(L)' 'MSYLDAESAAESVNPEIAALAKRRRTLEMQAEEHKQLKGVMPDGEWNATFEKLMLELAQVSAEIRKKS' A
#
# COMPACT_ATOMS: atom_id res chain seq x y z
N MET A 1 -12.92 11.86 -23.28
CA MET A 1 -12.82 12.94 -22.29
C MET A 1 -13.55 12.64 -21.02
N SER A 2 -14.81 12.28 -21.12
CA SER A 2 -15.58 11.98 -19.93
C SER A 2 -14.94 10.88 -19.08
N TYR A 3 -14.34 9.95 -19.74
CA TYR A 3 -13.64 8.89 -19.06
C TYR A 3 -12.50 9.40 -18.15
N LEU A 4 -11.71 10.31 -18.68
CA LEU A 4 -10.64 10.92 -17.88
C LEU A 4 -11.21 11.81 -16.80
N ASP A 5 -12.28 12.51 -17.13
CA ASP A 5 -12.92 13.38 -16.16
C ASP A 5 -13.45 12.61 -14.97
N ALA A 6 -13.99 11.42 -15.23
CA ALA A 6 -14.52 10.60 -14.16
C ALA A 6 -13.42 10.19 -13.20
N GLU A 7 -12.27 9.80 -13.72
CA GLU A 7 -11.16 9.42 -12.87
C GLU A 7 -10.65 10.61 -12.08
N SER A 8 -10.50 11.73 -12.75
CA SER A 8 -10.03 12.94 -12.08
C SER A 8 -10.99 13.38 -11.00
N ALA A 9 -12.28 13.25 -11.27
CA ALA A 9 -13.30 13.63 -10.30
C ALA A 9 -13.20 12.77 -9.05
N ALA A 10 -12.98 11.48 -9.22
CA ALA A 10 -12.87 10.58 -8.08
C ALA A 10 -11.66 10.95 -7.21
N GLU A 11 -10.55 11.25 -7.84
CA GLU A 11 -9.36 11.65 -7.11
C GLU A 11 -9.54 13.02 -6.47
N SER A 12 -10.21 13.91 -7.17
CA SER A 12 -10.45 15.26 -6.66
C SER A 12 -11.35 15.25 -5.43
N VAL A 13 -12.27 14.31 -5.40
CA VAL A 13 -13.21 14.21 -4.29
C VAL A 13 -12.47 13.87 -3.00
N ASN A 14 -11.46 13.02 -3.09
CA ASN A 14 -10.73 12.67 -1.88
C ASN A 14 -9.26 12.40 -2.19
N PRO A 15 -8.45 13.45 -2.24
CA PRO A 15 -7.02 13.29 -2.50
C PRO A 15 -6.29 12.50 -1.43
N GLU A 16 -6.82 12.47 -0.22
CA GLU A 16 -6.21 11.69 0.85
C GLU A 16 -6.33 10.19 0.56
N ILE A 17 -7.50 9.79 0.09
CA ILE A 17 -7.68 8.38 -0.27
C ILE A 17 -6.78 8.00 -1.44
N ALA A 18 -6.66 8.89 -2.40
CA ALA A 18 -5.79 8.64 -3.55
C ALA A 18 -4.33 8.45 -3.11
N ALA A 19 -3.88 9.29 -2.20
CA ALA A 19 -2.52 9.20 -1.69
C ALA A 19 -2.32 7.90 -0.90
N LEU A 20 -3.30 7.53 -0.10
CA LEU A 20 -3.24 6.29 0.67
C LEU A 20 -3.26 5.07 -0.22
N ALA A 21 -4.07 5.11 -1.27
CA ALA A 21 -4.13 3.99 -2.22
C ALA A 21 -2.79 3.80 -2.91
N LYS A 22 -2.14 4.89 -3.25
CA LYS A 22 -0.83 4.87 -3.87
C LYS A 22 0.19 4.27 -2.90
N ARG A 23 0.14 4.69 -1.65
CA ARG A 23 1.04 4.16 -0.63
C ARG A 23 0.81 2.68 -0.42
N ARG A 24 -0.45 2.26 -0.39
CA ARG A 24 -0.77 0.84 -0.23
C ARG A 24 -0.18 0.02 -1.36
N ARG A 25 -0.29 0.53 -2.59
CA ARG A 25 0.27 -0.17 -3.74
C ARG A 25 1.79 -0.31 -3.63
N THR A 26 2.46 0.75 -3.19
CA THR A 26 3.89 0.71 -2.98
C THR A 26 4.27 -0.33 -1.93
N LEU A 27 3.52 -0.37 -0.83
CA LEU A 27 3.77 -1.34 0.22
C LEU A 27 3.54 -2.76 -0.25
N GLU A 28 2.52 -2.96 -1.07
CA GLU A 28 2.25 -4.28 -1.63
C GLU A 28 3.40 -4.74 -2.51
N MET A 29 3.93 -3.84 -3.31
CA MET A 29 5.07 -4.16 -4.15
C MET A 29 6.30 -4.49 -3.30
N GLN A 30 6.53 -3.72 -2.27
CA GLN A 30 7.65 -3.98 -1.38
C GLN A 30 7.51 -5.33 -0.69
N ALA A 31 6.29 -5.67 -0.28
CA ALA A 31 6.04 -6.96 0.35
C ALA A 31 6.30 -8.11 -0.63
N GLU A 32 5.89 -7.93 -1.87
CA GLU A 32 6.13 -8.94 -2.89
C GLU A 32 7.62 -9.16 -3.13
N GLU A 33 8.35 -8.07 -3.26
CA GLU A 33 9.80 -8.15 -3.44
C GLU A 33 10.46 -8.77 -2.23
N HIS A 34 9.97 -8.44 -1.06
CA HIS A 34 10.54 -8.97 0.17
C HIS A 34 10.32 -10.48 0.29
N LYS A 35 9.21 -10.96 -0.22
CA LYS A 35 8.94 -12.40 -0.21
C LYS A 35 10.02 -13.18 -0.97
N GLN A 36 10.53 -12.59 -2.03
CA GLN A 36 11.56 -13.21 -2.84
C GLN A 36 12.91 -13.22 -2.14
N LEU A 37 13.07 -12.40 -1.13
CA LEU A 37 14.30 -12.33 -0.38
C LEU A 37 14.39 -13.40 0.72
N LYS A 38 13.34 -14.15 0.91
CA LYS A 38 13.36 -15.20 1.90
C LYS A 38 14.39 -16.25 1.49
N GLY A 39 15.31 -16.52 2.39
CA GLY A 39 16.41 -17.42 2.09
C GLY A 39 17.69 -16.69 1.70
N VAL A 40 17.57 -15.43 1.30
CA VAL A 40 18.71 -14.59 0.99
C VAL A 40 19.17 -13.84 2.22
N MET A 41 18.24 -13.50 3.09
CA MET A 41 18.55 -12.82 4.34
C MET A 41 18.16 -13.69 5.52
N PRO A 42 18.72 -13.43 6.72
CA PRO A 42 18.40 -14.22 7.91
C PRO A 42 16.89 -14.17 8.22
N ASP A 43 16.38 -15.31 8.68
CA ASP A 43 14.96 -15.45 8.96
C ASP A 43 14.45 -14.39 9.94
N GLY A 44 15.22 -14.12 10.98
CA GLY A 44 14.84 -13.13 11.97
C GLY A 44 14.64 -11.74 11.37
N GLU A 45 15.57 -11.35 10.53
CA GLU A 45 15.50 -10.06 9.88
C GLU A 45 14.38 -10.03 8.85
N TRP A 46 14.23 -11.12 8.12
CA TRP A 46 13.17 -11.22 7.12
C TRP A 46 11.81 -11.07 7.78
N ASN A 47 11.60 -11.80 8.87
CA ASN A 47 10.33 -11.74 9.59
C ASN A 47 10.04 -10.35 10.15
N ALA A 48 11.05 -9.72 10.72
CA ALA A 48 10.89 -8.39 11.30
C ALA A 48 10.47 -7.37 10.24
N THR A 49 11.13 -7.41 9.10
CA THR A 49 10.81 -6.47 8.02
C THR A 49 9.44 -6.77 7.42
N PHE A 50 9.14 -8.04 7.23
CA PHE A 50 7.86 -8.43 6.66
C PHE A 50 6.70 -8.02 7.57
N GLU A 51 6.88 -8.22 8.86
CA GLU A 51 5.89 -7.83 9.85
C GLU A 51 5.63 -6.33 9.79
N LYS A 52 6.69 -5.55 9.67
CA LYS A 52 6.58 -4.11 9.57
C LYS A 52 5.79 -3.70 8.32
N LEU A 53 6.09 -4.34 7.19
CA LEU A 53 5.39 -4.05 5.96
C LEU A 53 3.90 -4.39 6.07
N MET A 54 3.59 -5.52 6.69
CA MET A 54 2.21 -5.93 6.88
C MET A 54 1.47 -4.97 7.81
N LEU A 55 2.12 -4.50 8.85
CA LEU A 55 1.53 -3.53 9.76
C LEU A 55 1.21 -2.23 9.06
N GLU A 56 2.14 -1.74 8.26
CA GLU A 56 1.91 -0.52 7.52
C GLU A 56 0.78 -0.69 6.51
N LEU A 57 0.75 -1.83 5.84
CA LEU A 57 -0.33 -2.14 4.91
C LEU A 57 -1.68 -2.14 5.62
N ALA A 58 -1.74 -2.76 6.78
CA ALA A 58 -2.96 -2.81 7.55
C ALA A 58 -3.41 -1.41 7.97
N GLN A 59 -2.47 -0.58 8.39
CA GLN A 59 -2.78 0.79 8.80
C GLN A 59 -3.30 1.61 7.63
N VAL A 60 -2.64 1.50 6.49
CA VAL A 60 -3.06 2.24 5.29
C VAL A 60 -4.45 1.77 4.85
N SER A 61 -4.67 0.47 4.86
CA SER A 61 -5.97 -0.08 4.47
C SER A 61 -7.08 0.39 5.41
N ALA A 62 -6.77 0.43 6.71
CA ALA A 62 -7.73 0.90 7.70
C ALA A 62 -8.04 2.37 7.49
N GLU A 63 -7.03 3.17 7.18
CA GLU A 63 -7.22 4.58 6.90
C GLU A 63 -8.10 4.82 5.69
N ILE A 64 -7.87 4.05 4.63
CA ILE A 64 -8.70 4.15 3.43
C ILE A 64 -10.15 3.83 3.75
N ARG A 65 -10.35 2.75 4.51
CA ARG A 65 -11.68 2.32 4.88
C ARG A 65 -12.38 3.37 5.75
N LYS A 66 -11.63 4.00 6.62
CA LYS A 66 -12.15 5.02 7.50
C LYS A 66 -12.60 6.24 6.74
N LYS A 67 -11.87 6.59 5.69
CA LYS A 67 -12.16 7.80 4.92
C LYS A 67 -13.16 7.59 3.81
N SER A 68 -13.40 6.37 3.44
CA SER A 68 -14.42 6.09 2.43
C SER A 68 -15.72 5.72 3.10
#